data_28528b6aff46a8fc312849255da8a2ec
#
_entry.id   28528b6aff46a8fc312849255da8a2ec
#
_cell.length_a   1.000
_cell.length_b   1.000
_cell.length_c   1.000
_cell.angle_alpha   90.00
_cell.angle_beta   90.00
_cell.angle_gamma   90.00
#
_symmetry.space_group_name_H-M   'P 1'
#
loop_
_entity.id
_entity.type
_entity.pdbx_description
1 polymer ?
#
loop_
_entity_poly.entity_id
_entity_poly.type
_entity_poly.pdbx_seq_one_letter_code
_entity_poly.pdbx_strand_id
1 'polypeptide(L)'
;MNHSRRFHHGFYEVHLPVTDLNRAIDFYVDKLGFELGFGGKVGSSALLLYRHQEMRWMLGLFRVDAVAHRCLAEYHISFRMAEKEADSMIPYLRDRGIEPVHPPGAPLQGPMNEPIVHGWMPAAAVFFKDPDGHLLELIAELPDAPRPEFLYRPLNEWRGLVGRAETAERGT
;
A
#
# COMPACT_ATOMS: atom_id res chain seq x y z
N MET A 1 17.25 -30.69 -14.82
CA MET A 1 16.85 -30.53 -13.41
C MET A 1 15.47 -29.92 -13.39
N ASN A 2 14.50 -30.66 -12.88
CA ASN A 2 13.09 -30.32 -12.94
C ASN A 2 12.81 -29.21 -11.94
N HIS A 3 12.66 -27.95 -12.41
CA HIS A 3 12.34 -26.83 -11.55
C HIS A 3 10.96 -27.06 -10.93
N SER A 4 10.98 -27.16 -9.63
CA SER A 4 9.91 -27.41 -8.69
C SER A 4 8.55 -26.82 -9.14
N ARG A 5 7.53 -27.67 -9.19
CA ARG A 5 6.13 -27.22 -9.22
C ARG A 5 5.93 -26.23 -8.07
N ARG A 6 5.63 -24.98 -8.40
CA ARG A 6 5.18 -24.02 -7.39
C ARG A 6 3.82 -24.48 -6.90
N PHE A 7 3.70 -24.70 -5.59
CA PHE A 7 2.43 -25.11 -4.95
C PHE A 7 1.52 -23.92 -4.63
N HIS A 8 2.02 -22.70 -4.80
CA HIS A 8 1.28 -21.48 -4.52
C HIS A 8 1.35 -20.52 -5.72
N HIS A 9 0.29 -19.75 -5.88
CA HIS A 9 0.12 -18.77 -6.96
C HIS A 9 -0.03 -17.34 -6.42
N GLY A 10 0.49 -17.07 -5.22
CA GLY A 10 0.43 -15.78 -4.53
C GLY A 10 -0.34 -15.84 -3.21
N PHE A 11 -0.55 -14.68 -2.62
CA PHE A 11 -1.38 -14.55 -1.43
C PHE A 11 -2.86 -14.54 -1.83
N TYR A 12 -3.70 -15.16 -1.01
CA TYR A 12 -5.14 -15.16 -1.19
C TYR A 12 -5.84 -14.29 -0.16
N GLU A 13 -5.35 -14.31 1.09
CA GLU A 13 -5.96 -13.60 2.21
C GLU A 13 -4.90 -13.15 3.20
N VAL A 14 -5.12 -11.95 3.77
CA VAL A 14 -4.34 -11.39 4.88
C VAL A 14 -5.32 -10.90 5.93
N HIS A 15 -5.02 -11.13 7.22
CA HIS A 15 -5.84 -10.67 8.34
C HIS A 15 -5.15 -9.53 9.08
N LEU A 16 -5.94 -8.49 9.43
CA LEU A 16 -5.53 -7.39 10.28
C LEU A 16 -6.37 -7.38 11.57
N PRO A 17 -5.75 -7.34 12.74
CA PRO A 17 -6.44 -7.06 13.97
C PRO A 17 -6.83 -5.56 14.03
N VAL A 18 -8.07 -5.28 14.40
CA VAL A 18 -8.58 -3.90 14.52
C VAL A 18 -9.27 -3.70 15.86
N THR A 19 -9.18 -2.51 16.42
CA THR A 19 -9.83 -2.20 17.70
C THR A 19 -11.32 -1.86 17.50
N ASP A 20 -11.65 -1.20 16.40
CA ASP A 20 -13.00 -0.82 16.03
C ASP A 20 -13.30 -1.26 14.59
N LEU A 21 -14.12 -2.31 14.46
CA LEU A 21 -14.46 -2.91 13.18
C LEU A 21 -15.21 -1.93 12.25
N ASN A 22 -16.11 -1.10 12.81
CA ASN A 22 -16.88 -0.16 12.02
C ASN A 22 -15.99 0.92 11.44
N ARG A 23 -15.12 1.50 12.25
CA ARG A 23 -14.12 2.50 11.83
C ARG A 23 -13.17 1.93 10.78
N ALA A 24 -12.75 0.69 10.94
CA ALA A 24 -11.90 0.02 9.97
C ALA A 24 -12.65 -0.22 8.65
N ILE A 25 -13.88 -0.74 8.68
CA ILE A 25 -14.72 -0.92 7.48
C ILE A 25 -14.88 0.41 6.74
N ASP A 26 -15.28 1.49 7.43
CA ASP A 26 -15.46 2.81 6.82
C ASP A 26 -14.15 3.31 6.16
N PHE A 27 -13.00 3.03 6.78
CA PHE A 27 -11.71 3.39 6.19
C PHE A 27 -11.40 2.60 4.92
N TYR A 28 -11.45 1.27 4.99
CA TYR A 28 -11.04 0.44 3.85
C TYR A 28 -12.07 0.48 2.70
N VAL A 29 -13.35 0.53 3.01
CA VAL A 29 -14.41 0.57 1.98
C VAL A 29 -14.58 1.98 1.42
N ASP A 30 -14.85 2.98 2.28
CA ASP A 30 -15.24 4.30 1.81
C ASP A 30 -14.05 5.12 1.31
N LYS A 31 -12.86 4.96 1.92
CA LYS A 31 -11.67 5.74 1.54
C LYS A 31 -10.76 5.01 0.55
N LEU A 32 -10.56 3.70 0.71
CA LEU A 32 -9.65 2.92 -0.13
C LEU A 32 -10.35 2.13 -1.24
N GLY A 33 -11.69 2.08 -1.23
CA GLY A 33 -12.47 1.47 -2.31
C GLY A 33 -12.51 -0.05 -2.31
N PHE A 34 -12.30 -0.70 -1.15
CA PHE A 34 -12.50 -2.14 -1.03
C PHE A 34 -13.99 -2.48 -1.07
N GLU A 35 -14.32 -3.68 -1.54
CA GLU A 35 -15.69 -4.19 -1.54
C GLU A 35 -15.93 -5.03 -0.26
N LEU A 36 -17.00 -4.76 0.49
CA LEU A 36 -17.39 -5.61 1.61
C LEU A 36 -17.98 -6.91 1.08
N GLY A 37 -17.28 -8.02 1.27
CA GLY A 37 -17.70 -9.34 0.79
C GLY A 37 -18.48 -10.16 1.80
N PHE A 38 -18.08 -10.11 3.08
CA PHE A 38 -18.72 -10.85 4.16
C PHE A 38 -18.57 -10.14 5.50
N GLY A 39 -19.48 -10.40 6.43
CA GLY A 39 -19.51 -9.75 7.73
C GLY A 39 -20.15 -8.37 7.65
N GLY A 40 -19.78 -7.50 8.54
CA GLY A 40 -20.34 -6.15 8.58
C GLY A 40 -20.19 -5.49 9.93
N LYS A 41 -20.93 -4.39 10.12
CA LYS A 41 -20.83 -3.56 11.33
C LYS A 41 -21.34 -4.27 12.60
N VAL A 42 -22.01 -5.40 12.45
CA VAL A 42 -22.46 -6.24 13.57
C VAL A 42 -21.69 -7.55 13.52
N GLY A 43 -20.73 -7.72 14.43
CA GLY A 43 -19.91 -8.93 14.48
C GLY A 43 -18.49 -8.66 14.97
N SER A 44 -17.65 -9.68 14.86
CA SER A 44 -16.23 -9.62 15.26
C SER A 44 -15.28 -9.53 14.08
N SER A 45 -15.78 -9.63 12.85
CA SER A 45 -14.95 -9.64 11.64
C SER A 45 -15.70 -9.13 10.41
N ALA A 46 -14.92 -8.68 9.44
CA ALA A 46 -15.36 -8.38 8.07
C ALA A 46 -14.32 -8.89 7.08
N LEU A 47 -14.76 -9.44 5.96
CA LEU A 47 -13.91 -9.84 4.85
C LEU A 47 -14.14 -8.86 3.70
N LEU A 48 -13.09 -8.16 3.33
CA LEU A 48 -13.07 -7.21 2.24
C LEU A 48 -12.48 -7.86 1.00
N LEU A 49 -13.14 -7.65 -0.13
CA LEU A 49 -12.70 -8.20 -1.42
C LEU A 49 -11.93 -7.15 -2.21
N TYR A 50 -10.85 -7.58 -2.79
CA TYR A 50 -10.17 -6.84 -3.84
C TYR A 50 -10.20 -7.66 -5.13
N ARG A 51 -10.62 -7.02 -6.22
CA ARG A 51 -10.67 -7.62 -7.55
C ARG A 51 -9.97 -6.72 -8.54
N HIS A 52 -8.94 -7.25 -9.17
CA HIS A 52 -8.26 -6.56 -10.25
C HIS A 52 -7.90 -7.56 -11.35
N GLN A 53 -8.50 -7.41 -12.53
CA GLN A 53 -8.40 -8.36 -13.64
C GLN A 53 -8.79 -9.79 -13.17
N GLU A 54 -7.91 -10.77 -13.36
CA GLU A 54 -8.11 -12.16 -12.95
C GLU A 54 -7.75 -12.42 -11.46
N MET A 55 -7.12 -11.44 -10.79
CA MET A 55 -6.70 -11.59 -9.40
C MET A 55 -7.83 -11.27 -8.43
N ARG A 56 -7.98 -12.16 -7.46
CA ARG A 56 -8.89 -11.98 -6.32
C ARG A 56 -8.13 -12.30 -5.06
N TRP A 57 -8.21 -11.42 -4.10
CA TRP A 57 -7.69 -11.66 -2.76
C TRP A 57 -8.53 -10.91 -1.72
N MET A 58 -8.36 -11.29 -0.48
CA MET A 58 -9.18 -10.80 0.61
C MET A 58 -8.32 -10.14 1.69
N LEU A 59 -8.86 -9.10 2.29
CA LEU A 59 -8.37 -8.51 3.52
C LEU A 59 -9.41 -8.77 4.61
N GLY A 60 -9.05 -9.58 5.59
CA GLY A 60 -9.88 -9.84 6.76
C GLY A 60 -9.60 -8.83 7.86
N LEU A 61 -10.65 -8.16 8.34
CA LEU A 61 -10.60 -7.29 9.51
C LEU A 61 -11.19 -8.05 10.69
N PHE A 62 -10.44 -8.20 11.78
CA PHE A 62 -10.87 -8.95 12.96
C PHE A 62 -10.69 -8.11 14.21
N ARG A 63 -11.74 -7.98 15.00
CA ARG A 63 -11.63 -7.30 16.29
C ARG A 63 -10.62 -8.02 17.19
N VAL A 64 -9.79 -7.25 17.89
CA VAL A 64 -8.72 -7.79 18.77
C VAL A 64 -9.23 -8.70 19.88
N ASP A 65 -10.51 -8.59 20.25
CA ASP A 65 -11.18 -9.48 21.21
C ASP A 65 -11.72 -10.77 20.56
N ALA A 66 -11.69 -10.89 19.25
CA ALA A 66 -12.02 -12.13 18.54
C ALA A 66 -10.98 -13.22 18.83
N VAL A 67 -11.44 -14.48 18.92
CA VAL A 67 -10.62 -15.62 19.36
C VAL A 67 -9.33 -15.80 18.56
N ALA A 68 -9.34 -15.45 17.28
CA ALA A 68 -8.21 -15.64 16.38
C ALA A 68 -7.11 -14.56 16.50
N HIS A 69 -7.44 -13.37 17.03
CA HIS A 69 -6.53 -12.21 17.05
C HIS A 69 -6.61 -11.50 18.40
N ARG A 70 -5.93 -12.03 19.41
CA ARG A 70 -5.95 -11.48 20.77
C ARG A 70 -4.91 -10.39 21.04
N CYS A 71 -4.06 -10.08 20.06
CA CYS A 71 -2.99 -9.11 20.21
C CYS A 71 -3.08 -8.08 19.09
N LEU A 72 -3.11 -6.81 19.46
CA LEU A 72 -2.92 -5.71 18.52
C LEU A 72 -1.41 -5.52 18.33
N ALA A 73 -0.94 -5.76 17.10
CA ALA A 73 0.41 -5.40 16.67
C ALA A 73 0.29 -4.49 15.44
N GLU A 74 1.24 -3.59 15.26
CA GLU A 74 1.33 -2.83 14.02
C GLU A 74 1.82 -3.75 12.89
N TYR A 75 1.04 -3.88 11.84
CA TYR A 75 1.39 -4.62 10.63
C TYR A 75 1.79 -3.66 9.53
N HIS A 76 2.56 -4.18 8.57
CA HIS A 76 2.86 -3.48 7.32
C HIS A 76 2.27 -4.28 6.15
N ILE A 77 1.50 -3.61 5.30
CA ILE A 77 0.90 -4.19 4.11
C ILE A 77 1.10 -3.25 2.93
N SER A 78 1.62 -3.82 1.84
CA SER A 78 1.79 -3.10 0.58
C SER A 78 0.73 -3.53 -0.43
N PHE A 79 0.08 -2.55 -1.05
CA PHE A 79 -0.86 -2.74 -2.15
C PHE A 79 -0.21 -2.26 -3.44
N ARG A 80 -0.36 -3.04 -4.50
CA ARG A 80 0.17 -2.66 -5.81
C ARG A 80 -0.65 -1.54 -6.43
N MET A 81 0.01 -0.54 -6.98
CA MET A 81 -0.56 0.48 -7.86
C MET A 81 0.12 0.46 -9.22
N ALA A 82 -0.46 1.09 -10.23
CA ALA A 82 0.21 1.27 -11.51
C ALA A 82 1.23 2.41 -11.45
N GLU A 83 2.36 2.30 -12.17
CA GLU A 83 3.40 3.33 -12.19
C GLU A 83 2.84 4.72 -12.54
N LYS A 84 1.95 4.79 -13.53
CA LYS A 84 1.32 6.04 -13.98
C LYS A 84 0.47 6.75 -12.91
N GLU A 85 0.11 6.06 -11.85
CA GLU A 85 -0.70 6.57 -10.74
C GLU A 85 0.16 7.18 -9.62
N ALA A 86 1.46 6.91 -9.62
CA ALA A 86 2.34 7.28 -8.51
C ALA A 86 2.28 8.78 -8.17
N ASP A 87 2.34 9.66 -9.17
CA ASP A 87 2.34 11.12 -8.94
C ASP A 87 1.01 11.65 -8.38
N SER A 88 -0.11 10.98 -8.69
CA SER A 88 -1.44 11.40 -8.24
C SER A 88 -1.82 10.82 -6.88
N MET A 89 -1.05 9.89 -6.35
CA MET A 89 -1.47 9.11 -5.19
C MET A 89 -1.49 9.92 -3.88
N ILE A 90 -0.54 10.83 -3.68
CA ILE A 90 -0.54 11.71 -2.50
C ILE A 90 -1.75 12.65 -2.49
N PRO A 91 -2.05 13.40 -3.56
CA PRO A 91 -3.30 14.15 -3.65
C PRO A 91 -4.54 13.28 -3.43
N TYR A 92 -4.60 12.11 -4.06
CA TYR A 92 -5.70 11.15 -3.91
C TYR A 92 -5.96 10.76 -2.44
N LEU A 93 -4.90 10.48 -1.67
CA LEU A 93 -5.02 10.14 -0.24
C LEU A 93 -5.47 11.35 0.59
N ARG A 94 -4.86 12.53 0.35
CA ARG A 94 -5.22 13.75 1.08
C ARG A 94 -6.66 14.18 0.86
N ASP A 95 -7.18 14.07 -0.35
CA ASP A 95 -8.59 14.35 -0.66
C ASP A 95 -9.56 13.46 0.13
N ARG A 96 -9.07 12.31 0.63
CA ARG A 96 -9.82 11.37 1.47
C ARG A 96 -9.51 11.51 2.96
N GLY A 97 -8.76 12.55 3.32
CA GLY A 97 -8.34 12.81 4.71
C GLY A 97 -7.36 11.76 5.24
N ILE A 98 -6.54 11.20 4.36
CA ILE A 98 -5.44 10.31 4.70
C ILE A 98 -4.14 11.07 4.48
N GLU A 99 -3.36 11.30 5.55
CA GLU A 99 -2.08 11.98 5.42
C GLU A 99 -0.96 10.96 5.18
N PRO A 100 -0.20 11.09 4.08
CA PRO A 100 0.96 10.26 3.82
C PRO A 100 2.07 10.50 4.85
N VAL A 101 2.81 9.44 5.17
CA VAL A 101 3.92 9.46 6.15
C VAL A 101 5.18 8.88 5.53
N HIS A 102 6.35 9.27 6.02
CA HIS A 102 7.58 8.57 5.67
C HIS A 102 7.67 7.22 6.41
N PRO A 103 8.19 6.17 5.77
CA PRO A 103 8.38 4.88 6.42
C PRO A 103 9.42 5.00 7.54
N PRO A 104 9.32 4.17 8.60
CA PRO A 104 10.30 4.12 9.67
C PRO A 104 11.72 3.93 9.14
N GLY A 105 12.66 4.74 9.64
CA GLY A 105 14.06 4.68 9.22
C GLY A 105 14.40 5.38 7.89
N ALA A 106 13.44 5.97 7.21
CA ALA A 106 13.76 6.81 6.05
C ALA A 106 14.53 8.07 6.49
N PRO A 107 15.59 8.46 5.79
CA PRO A 107 16.37 9.67 6.11
C PRO A 107 15.68 10.95 5.61
N LEU A 108 14.35 10.95 5.55
CA LEU A 108 13.50 12.01 5.06
C LEU A 108 12.70 12.60 6.20
N GLN A 109 12.54 13.92 6.22
CA GLN A 109 11.84 14.65 7.28
C GLN A 109 10.73 15.54 6.70
N GLY A 110 9.78 15.88 7.58
CA GLY A 110 8.64 16.72 7.21
C GLY A 110 7.51 15.93 6.54
N PRO A 111 6.54 16.63 5.93
CA PRO A 111 5.42 15.98 5.25
C PRO A 111 5.89 15.27 3.97
N MET A 112 5.29 14.13 3.69
CA MET A 112 5.54 13.39 2.45
C MET A 112 4.77 14.08 1.30
N ASN A 113 5.47 14.79 0.43
CA ASN A 113 4.87 15.57 -0.66
C ASN A 113 5.04 14.92 -2.04
N GLU A 114 5.87 13.91 -2.14
CA GLU A 114 6.05 13.09 -3.34
C GLU A 114 6.34 11.64 -2.95
N PRO A 115 6.07 10.65 -3.82
CA PRO A 115 6.46 9.28 -3.59
C PRO A 115 7.97 9.15 -3.38
N ILE A 116 8.36 8.12 -2.64
CA ILE A 116 9.77 7.76 -2.51
C ILE A 116 10.06 6.50 -3.29
N VAL A 117 11.30 6.32 -3.71
CA VAL A 117 11.75 5.16 -4.47
C VAL A 117 12.68 4.32 -3.62
N HIS A 118 12.40 3.02 -3.56
CA HIS A 118 13.30 2.00 -3.04
C HIS A 118 14.37 1.70 -4.10
N GLY A 119 15.59 2.19 -3.93
CA GLY A 119 16.62 2.06 -4.96
C GLY A 119 17.10 0.63 -5.19
N TRP A 120 17.13 -0.22 -4.16
CA TRP A 120 17.55 -1.63 -4.26
C TRP A 120 16.57 -2.50 -5.06
N MET A 121 15.31 -2.12 -5.07
CA MET A 121 14.22 -2.69 -5.87
C MET A 121 13.43 -1.51 -6.42
N PRO A 122 13.78 -0.98 -7.61
CA PRO A 122 13.16 0.25 -8.08
C PRO A 122 11.64 0.18 -8.05
N ALA A 123 11.07 0.86 -7.07
CA ALA A 123 9.63 0.93 -6.86
C ALA A 123 9.25 2.25 -6.20
N ALA A 124 8.31 2.96 -6.80
CA ALA A 124 7.74 4.17 -6.21
C ALA A 124 6.71 3.79 -5.16
N ALA A 125 6.81 4.39 -3.98
CA ALA A 125 5.98 4.05 -2.83
C ALA A 125 5.42 5.29 -2.13
N VAL A 126 4.17 5.17 -1.65
CA VAL A 126 3.51 6.13 -0.77
C VAL A 126 3.02 5.40 0.46
N PHE A 127 3.43 5.86 1.63
CA PHE A 127 3.08 5.25 2.91
C PHE A 127 2.03 6.08 3.64
N PHE A 128 1.17 5.40 4.39
CA PHE A 128 0.16 6.01 5.25
C PHE A 128 -0.26 5.04 6.34
N LYS A 129 -1.03 5.51 7.31
CA LYS A 129 -1.54 4.65 8.39
C LYS A 129 -3.04 4.46 8.28
N ASP A 130 -3.49 3.27 8.65
CA ASP A 130 -4.90 3.02 8.90
C ASP A 130 -5.31 3.54 10.30
N PRO A 131 -6.62 3.51 10.68
CA PRO A 131 -7.08 3.99 11.98
C PRO A 131 -6.53 3.25 13.20
N ASP A 132 -6.02 2.04 13.02
CA ASP A 132 -5.43 1.23 14.09
C ASP A 132 -3.88 1.32 14.13
N GLY A 133 -3.30 2.14 13.24
CA GLY A 133 -1.86 2.42 13.19
C GLY A 133 -1.06 1.48 12.28
N HIS A 134 -1.72 0.54 11.60
CA HIS A 134 -1.04 -0.31 10.63
C HIS A 134 -0.41 0.53 9.52
N LEU A 135 0.83 0.25 9.19
CA LEU A 135 1.53 0.93 8.12
C LEU A 135 1.10 0.33 6.77
N LEU A 136 0.47 1.13 5.96
CA LEU A 136 0.05 0.76 4.62
C LEU A 136 0.96 1.42 3.59
N GLU A 137 1.14 0.76 2.47
CA GLU A 137 1.96 1.23 1.36
C GLU A 137 1.22 1.00 0.04
N LEU A 138 1.23 2.00 -0.82
CA LEU A 138 0.91 1.87 -2.23
C LEU A 138 2.22 1.85 -3.00
N ILE A 139 2.50 0.75 -3.73
CA ILE A 139 3.79 0.52 -4.37
C ILE A 139 3.64 0.20 -5.85
N ALA A 140 4.45 0.84 -6.68
CA ALA A 140 4.56 0.60 -8.12
C ALA A 140 5.99 0.23 -8.50
N GLU A 141 6.19 -0.94 -9.09
CA GLU A 141 7.48 -1.31 -9.67
C GLU A 141 7.83 -0.36 -10.82
N LEU A 142 9.09 0.07 -10.85
CA LEU A 142 9.65 0.91 -11.91
C LEU A 142 10.52 0.06 -12.84
N PRO A 143 10.58 0.38 -14.15
CA PRO A 143 11.36 -0.40 -15.11
C PRO A 143 12.87 -0.14 -15.03
N ASP A 144 13.34 0.58 -14.03
CA ASP A 144 14.73 0.99 -13.88
C ASP A 144 15.62 -0.15 -13.35
N ALA A 145 16.92 -0.04 -13.60
CA ALA A 145 17.89 -0.92 -12.97
C ALA A 145 18.05 -0.61 -11.48
N PRO A 146 18.20 -1.64 -10.61
CA PRO A 146 18.46 -1.45 -9.20
C PRO A 146 19.71 -0.60 -8.93
N ARG A 147 19.59 0.28 -7.93
CA ARG A 147 20.68 1.11 -7.40
C ARG A 147 20.69 1.00 -5.87
N PRO A 148 21.24 -0.11 -5.33
CA PRO A 148 21.15 -0.42 -3.90
C PRO A 148 21.91 0.57 -3.01
N GLU A 149 22.81 1.38 -3.58
CA GLU A 149 23.46 2.49 -2.89
C GLU A 149 22.47 3.59 -2.43
N PHE A 150 21.27 3.62 -3.00
CA PHE A 150 20.19 4.53 -2.61
C PHE A 150 19.08 3.75 -1.91
N LEU A 151 19.01 3.83 -0.60
CA LEU A 151 17.94 3.15 0.17
C LEU A 151 16.57 3.73 -0.16
N TYR A 152 16.45 5.08 -0.05
CA TYR A 152 15.26 5.85 -0.41
C TYR A 152 15.66 7.11 -1.15
N ARG A 153 14.89 7.47 -2.18
CA ARG A 153 15.01 8.75 -2.90
C ARG A 153 13.62 9.28 -3.22
N PRO A 154 13.41 10.60 -3.17
CA PRO A 154 12.24 11.22 -3.76
C PRO A 154 12.08 10.83 -5.24
N LEU A 155 10.86 10.63 -5.70
CA LEU A 155 10.60 10.12 -7.06
C LEU A 155 11.17 11.04 -8.15
N ASN A 156 11.10 12.36 -7.97
CA ASN A 156 11.66 13.31 -8.93
C ASN A 156 13.20 13.27 -8.96
N GLU A 157 13.83 13.12 -7.79
CA GLU A 157 15.28 12.92 -7.72
C GLU A 157 15.68 11.62 -8.42
N TRP A 158 14.94 10.53 -8.17
CA TRP A 158 15.17 9.25 -8.84
C TRP A 158 15.07 9.36 -10.36
N ARG A 159 14.02 10.00 -10.87
CA ARG A 159 13.85 10.23 -12.32
C ARG A 159 15.04 10.99 -12.93
N GLY A 160 15.55 11.98 -12.22
CA GLY A 160 16.76 12.70 -12.61
C GLY A 160 18.00 11.79 -12.67
N LEU A 161 18.17 10.92 -11.69
CA LEU A 161 19.30 9.97 -11.61
C LEU A 161 19.31 8.92 -12.74
N VAL A 162 18.12 8.50 -13.19
CA VAL A 162 17.98 7.47 -14.24
C VAL A 162 17.71 8.05 -15.64
N GLY A 163 17.74 9.38 -15.78
CA GLY A 163 17.54 10.07 -17.07
C GLY A 163 16.07 10.08 -17.54
N ARG A 164 15.10 9.86 -16.65
CA ARG A 164 13.65 9.96 -16.91
C ARG A 164 13.07 11.27 -16.40
N ALA A 165 13.80 12.39 -16.52
CA ALA A 165 13.23 13.70 -16.21
C ALA A 165 11.98 13.93 -17.08
N GLU A 166 10.93 14.52 -16.51
CA GLU A 166 9.66 14.76 -17.17
C GLU A 166 9.86 15.23 -18.61
N THR A 167 9.37 14.44 -19.58
CA THR A 167 9.00 14.99 -20.85
C THR A 167 7.75 15.82 -20.60
N ALA A 168 7.94 17.09 -20.23
CA ALA A 168 6.87 18.06 -20.26
C ALA A 168 6.18 17.92 -21.62
N GLU A 169 4.93 17.50 -21.62
CA GLU A 169 4.08 17.60 -22.80
C GLU A 169 4.11 19.05 -23.25
N ARG A 170 4.94 19.32 -24.23
CA ARG A 170 4.80 20.56 -25.02
C ARG A 170 3.60 20.32 -25.90
N GLY A 171 2.42 20.65 -25.34
CA GLY A 171 1.23 20.83 -26.14
C GLY A 171 1.49 21.97 -27.13
N THR A 172 1.46 21.62 -28.38
CA THR A 172 1.20 22.55 -29.49
C THR A 172 -0.28 22.48 -29.80
#